data_ecae083aba0c35add6efe773d36df444
#
_entry.id   ecae083aba0c35add6efe773d36df444
#
_cell.length_a   1.000
_cell.length_b   1.000
_cell.length_c   1.000
_cell.angle_alpha   90.00
_cell.angle_beta   90.00
_cell.angle_gamma   90.00
#
_symmetry.space_group_name_H-M   'P 1'
#
loop_
_entity.id
_entity.type
_entity.pdbx_description
1 polymer ?
#
loop_
_entity_poly.entity_id
_entity_poly.type
_entity_poly.pdbx_seq_one_letter_code
_entity_poly.pdbx_strand_id
1 'polypeptide(L)'
;MELFDKVYGCYYNILRHMLTEAASRPITRREMEDICKTYGFQESSLAILPRIEDHTWPLFQEETPGIFTSRLHGAPPSLPLTTLQKSWLKSLISDPRLSLFLDDKQQRELERCLEHVPPLYDNSDFYYFDQYKDGDPYHTPEYREHFHTILTAIRENRVLLVAYEGKKMRTHTYEVAPYQLQYSSKDDKFRLCCLMHYRGHFCKGTLLN
;
A
#
# COMPACT_ATOMS: atom_id res chain seq x y z
N MET A 1 30.20 10.78 -4.47
CA MET A 1 29.20 9.78 -4.05
C MET A 1 27.95 9.83 -4.92
N GLU A 2 27.34 10.98 -5.19
CA GLU A 2 26.11 11.08 -5.98
C GLU A 2 26.21 10.53 -7.43
N LEU A 3 27.36 10.61 -8.09
CA LEU A 3 27.51 10.09 -9.45
C LEU A 3 27.46 8.56 -9.50
N PHE A 4 28.04 7.90 -8.51
CA PHE A 4 28.00 6.44 -8.39
C PHE A 4 26.61 5.95 -8.04
N ASP A 5 25.89 6.68 -7.17
CA ASP A 5 24.51 6.34 -6.81
C ASP A 5 23.56 6.43 -8.02
N LYS A 6 23.74 7.40 -8.90
CA LYS A 6 22.95 7.53 -10.14
C LYS A 6 23.18 6.37 -11.11
N VAL A 7 24.43 5.97 -11.32
CA VAL A 7 24.77 4.86 -12.22
C VAL A 7 24.25 3.54 -11.68
N TYR A 8 24.49 3.25 -10.42
CA TYR A 8 23.98 2.01 -9.79
C TYR A 8 22.46 2.00 -9.70
N GLY A 9 21.83 3.12 -9.38
CA GLY A 9 20.37 3.25 -9.38
C GLY A 9 19.77 3.04 -10.77
N CYS A 10 20.42 3.52 -11.82
CA CYS A 10 19.99 3.30 -13.19
C CYS A 10 20.11 1.81 -13.58
N TYR A 11 21.25 1.17 -13.33
CA TYR A 11 21.45 -0.26 -13.63
C TYR A 11 20.46 -1.15 -12.86
N TYR A 12 20.21 -0.84 -11.60
CA TYR A 12 19.21 -1.53 -10.83
C TYR A 12 17.83 -1.43 -11.46
N ASN A 13 17.39 -0.24 -11.86
CA ASN A 13 16.09 -0.02 -12.48
C ASN A 13 15.96 -0.75 -13.82
N ILE A 14 17.01 -0.74 -14.63
CA ILE A 14 17.09 -1.47 -15.90
C ILE A 14 16.94 -2.99 -15.64
N LEU A 15 17.74 -3.56 -14.75
CA LEU A 15 17.71 -4.97 -14.43
C LEU A 15 16.36 -5.39 -13.82
N ARG A 16 15.81 -4.55 -12.95
CA ARG A 16 14.48 -4.77 -12.38
C ARG A 16 13.40 -4.81 -13.47
N HIS A 17 13.44 -3.88 -14.42
CA HIS A 17 12.50 -3.86 -15.54
C HIS A 17 12.64 -5.14 -16.40
N MET A 18 13.85 -5.49 -16.79
CA MET A 18 14.10 -6.72 -17.54
C MET A 18 13.60 -7.95 -16.80
N LEU A 19 13.86 -8.08 -15.50
CA LEU A 19 13.41 -9.20 -14.68
C LEU A 19 11.88 -9.23 -14.52
N THR A 20 11.22 -8.06 -14.46
CA THR A 20 9.75 -7.98 -14.39
C THR A 20 9.12 -8.48 -15.68
N GLU A 21 9.63 -8.08 -16.83
CA GLU A 21 9.19 -8.58 -18.13
C GLU A 21 9.47 -10.09 -18.28
N ALA A 22 10.69 -10.49 -17.94
CA ALA A 22 11.14 -11.90 -18.04
C ALA A 22 10.44 -12.85 -17.05
N ALA A 23 9.79 -12.32 -16.00
CA ALA A 23 8.97 -13.12 -15.08
C ALA A 23 7.61 -13.47 -15.68
N SER A 24 7.08 -12.67 -16.61
CA SER A 24 5.78 -12.88 -17.25
C SER A 24 5.89 -13.61 -18.60
N ARG A 25 6.97 -13.39 -19.34
CA ARG A 25 7.22 -14.01 -20.65
C ARG A 25 8.73 -14.01 -20.97
N PRO A 26 9.21 -14.92 -21.83
CA PRO A 26 10.57 -14.82 -22.36
C PRO A 26 10.79 -13.47 -23.05
N ILE A 27 11.97 -12.87 -22.85
CA ILE A 27 12.37 -11.62 -23.48
C ILE A 27 13.59 -11.83 -24.40
N THR A 28 13.59 -11.10 -25.50
CA THR A 28 14.69 -11.17 -26.47
C THR A 28 15.82 -10.20 -26.09
N ARG A 29 17.03 -10.50 -26.61
CA ARG A 29 18.18 -9.59 -26.48
C ARG A 29 17.86 -8.16 -26.97
N ARG A 30 17.11 -8.06 -28.06
CA ARG A 30 16.69 -6.75 -28.61
C ARG A 30 15.77 -5.98 -27.65
N GLU A 31 14.83 -6.65 -27.01
CA GLU A 31 13.96 -6.03 -25.99
C GLU A 31 14.78 -5.57 -24.79
N MET A 32 15.80 -6.33 -24.36
CA MET A 32 16.72 -5.90 -23.30
C MET A 32 17.48 -4.63 -23.71
N GLU A 33 17.96 -4.54 -24.96
CA GLU A 33 18.60 -3.30 -25.49
C GLU A 33 17.64 -2.11 -25.47
N ASP A 34 16.40 -2.33 -25.86
CA ASP A 34 15.37 -1.27 -25.87
C ASP A 34 15.00 -0.82 -24.45
N ILE A 35 14.95 -1.74 -23.50
CA ILE A 35 14.80 -1.39 -22.07
C ILE A 35 15.97 -0.50 -21.62
N CYS A 36 17.22 -0.86 -21.95
CA CYS A 36 18.38 -0.02 -21.62
C CYS A 36 18.24 1.41 -22.17
N LYS A 37 17.80 1.56 -23.42
CA LYS A 37 17.60 2.87 -24.06
C LYS A 37 16.53 3.72 -23.36
N THR A 38 15.48 3.09 -22.85
CA THR A 38 14.36 3.77 -22.15
C THR A 38 14.84 4.55 -20.92
N TYR A 39 15.91 4.09 -20.26
CA TYR A 39 16.49 4.75 -19.08
C TYR A 39 17.54 5.82 -19.41
N GLY A 40 17.74 6.16 -20.69
CA GLY A 40 18.51 7.32 -21.12
C GLY A 40 20.05 7.17 -21.13
N PHE A 41 20.56 5.96 -20.81
CA PHE A 41 21.98 5.66 -20.86
C PHE A 41 22.27 4.69 -22.01
N GLN A 42 22.74 5.23 -23.15
CA GLN A 42 23.08 4.39 -24.31
C GLN A 42 24.21 3.38 -24.01
N GLU A 43 25.11 3.73 -23.10
CA GLU A 43 26.20 2.86 -22.66
C GLU A 43 25.77 1.71 -21.74
N SER A 44 24.57 1.78 -21.19
CA SER A 44 24.07 0.73 -20.26
C SER A 44 23.95 -0.63 -20.94
N SER A 45 23.59 -0.70 -22.21
CA SER A 45 23.52 -1.94 -22.97
C SER A 45 24.88 -2.62 -23.10
N LEU A 46 25.93 -1.82 -23.35
CA LEU A 46 27.33 -2.32 -23.47
C LEU A 46 27.88 -2.79 -22.12
N ALA A 47 27.38 -2.27 -21.01
CA ALA A 47 27.83 -2.66 -19.68
C ALA A 47 27.02 -3.82 -19.09
N ILE A 48 25.72 -3.90 -19.36
CA ILE A 48 24.78 -4.83 -18.74
C ILE A 48 24.69 -6.13 -19.53
N LEU A 49 24.45 -6.06 -20.86
CA LEU A 49 24.17 -7.25 -21.65
C LEU A 49 25.31 -8.28 -21.68
N PRO A 50 26.59 -7.88 -21.85
CA PRO A 50 27.68 -8.85 -21.81
C PRO A 50 27.73 -9.62 -20.49
N ARG A 51 27.45 -8.96 -19.36
CA ARG A 51 27.46 -9.60 -18.02
C ARG A 51 26.31 -10.56 -17.80
N ILE A 52 25.22 -10.40 -18.55
CA ILE A 52 24.12 -11.38 -18.57
C ILE A 52 24.50 -12.56 -19.47
N GLU A 53 25.04 -12.29 -20.65
CA GLU A 53 25.41 -13.27 -21.66
C GLU A 53 26.59 -14.18 -21.23
N ASP A 54 27.59 -13.60 -20.56
CA ASP A 54 28.75 -14.33 -20.01
C ASP A 54 28.48 -14.99 -18.65
N HIS A 55 27.24 -14.89 -18.16
CA HIS A 55 26.79 -15.41 -16.86
C HIS A 55 27.50 -14.82 -15.63
N THR A 56 28.23 -13.69 -15.78
CA THR A 56 28.75 -12.93 -14.62
C THR A 56 27.62 -12.49 -13.69
N TRP A 57 26.47 -12.16 -14.28
CA TRP A 57 25.22 -11.94 -13.53
C TRP A 57 24.20 -13.04 -13.85
N PRO A 58 24.13 -14.12 -13.06
CA PRO A 58 23.27 -15.27 -13.31
C PRO A 58 21.80 -15.02 -12.97
N LEU A 59 21.24 -13.89 -13.41
CA LEU A 59 19.85 -13.47 -13.15
C LEU A 59 18.89 -14.04 -14.20
N PHE A 60 19.41 -14.39 -15.37
CA PHE A 60 18.63 -14.88 -16.50
C PHE A 60 19.12 -16.27 -16.93
N GLN A 61 18.22 -17.01 -17.54
CA GLN A 61 18.52 -18.27 -18.23
C GLN A 61 18.22 -18.09 -19.70
N GLU A 62 19.18 -18.37 -20.54
CA GLU A 62 18.99 -18.43 -21.99
C GLU A 62 18.38 -19.80 -22.35
N GLU A 63 17.15 -19.78 -22.85
CA GLU A 63 16.45 -21.00 -23.28
C GLU A 63 16.78 -21.37 -24.71
N THR A 64 16.89 -20.37 -25.57
CA THR A 64 17.34 -20.47 -26.96
C THR A 64 18.21 -19.25 -27.25
N PRO A 65 19.11 -19.29 -28.24
CA PRO A 65 20.01 -18.18 -28.55
C PRO A 65 19.27 -16.85 -28.66
N GLY A 66 19.61 -15.91 -27.78
CA GLY A 66 19.04 -14.58 -27.71
C GLY A 66 17.65 -14.47 -27.05
N ILE A 67 17.13 -15.53 -26.43
CA ILE A 67 15.85 -15.55 -25.69
C ILE A 67 16.10 -15.91 -24.23
N PHE A 68 15.71 -15.02 -23.32
CA PHE A 68 16.03 -15.10 -21.90
C PHE A 68 14.76 -15.18 -21.04
N THR A 69 14.81 -16.00 -20.00
CA THR A 69 13.81 -16.06 -18.91
C THR A 69 14.45 -15.70 -17.59
N SER A 70 13.65 -15.24 -16.64
CA SER A 70 14.14 -14.91 -15.29
C SER A 70 14.45 -16.17 -14.50
N ARG A 71 15.62 -16.24 -13.84
CA ARG A 71 15.93 -17.27 -12.83
C ARG A 71 15.31 -16.96 -11.46
N LEU A 72 14.80 -15.77 -11.28
CA LEU A 72 14.12 -15.40 -10.04
C LEU A 72 12.67 -15.91 -10.10
N HIS A 73 12.41 -16.99 -9.39
CA HIS A 73 11.06 -17.51 -9.24
C HIS A 73 10.28 -16.64 -8.26
N GLY A 74 9.29 -15.89 -8.75
CA GLY A 74 8.42 -15.06 -7.93
C GLY A 74 8.40 -13.59 -8.33
N ALA A 75 8.05 -12.73 -7.39
CA ALA A 75 7.94 -11.30 -7.63
C ALA A 75 9.29 -10.68 -8.04
N PRO A 76 9.28 -9.65 -8.92
CA PRO A 76 10.50 -8.94 -9.32
C PRO A 76 11.21 -8.36 -8.11
N PRO A 77 12.56 -8.24 -8.14
CA PRO A 77 13.32 -7.75 -7.02
C PRO A 77 12.88 -6.33 -6.64
N SER A 78 12.64 -6.09 -5.38
CA SER A 78 12.40 -4.77 -4.82
C SER A 78 13.64 -4.26 -4.11
N LEU A 79 13.85 -2.94 -4.13
CA LEU A 79 14.89 -2.34 -3.29
C LEU A 79 14.56 -2.61 -1.81
N PRO A 80 15.54 -3.06 -1.03
CA PRO A 80 15.33 -3.19 0.40
C PRO A 80 15.03 -1.80 0.99
N LEU A 81 14.10 -1.76 1.94
CA LEU A 81 13.82 -0.52 2.67
C LEU A 81 15.07 -0.04 3.41
N THR A 82 15.34 1.26 3.33
CA THR A 82 16.39 1.90 4.13
C THR A 82 16.08 1.81 5.62
N THR A 83 17.08 1.97 6.48
CA THR A 83 16.86 1.99 7.94
C THR A 83 15.83 3.04 8.34
N LEU A 84 15.90 4.24 7.75
CA LEU A 84 14.95 5.31 8.02
C LEU A 84 13.50 4.92 7.63
N GLN A 85 13.32 4.33 6.45
CA GLN A 85 11.99 3.85 6.02
C GLN A 85 11.44 2.76 6.94
N LYS A 86 12.29 1.84 7.37
CA LYS A 86 11.92 0.80 8.34
C LYS A 86 11.54 1.38 9.70
N SER A 87 12.31 2.36 10.20
CA SER A 87 12.02 3.04 11.45
C SER A 87 10.71 3.83 11.40
N TRP A 88 10.45 4.50 10.28
CA TRP A 88 9.18 5.18 10.04
C TRP A 88 8.00 4.21 9.98
N LEU A 89 8.15 3.11 9.24
CA LEU A 89 7.13 2.05 9.17
C LEU A 89 6.87 1.43 10.55
N LYS A 90 7.92 1.24 11.35
CA LYS A 90 7.80 0.76 12.75
C LYS A 90 6.97 1.70 13.61
N SER A 91 7.14 3.03 13.47
CA SER A 91 6.30 4.00 14.17
C SER A 91 4.84 3.97 13.71
N LEU A 92 4.60 3.78 12.41
CA LEU A 92 3.22 3.68 11.87
C LEU A 92 2.46 2.45 12.38
N ILE A 93 3.15 1.33 12.63
CA ILE A 93 2.50 0.09 13.12
C ILE A 93 1.85 0.30 14.48
N SER A 94 2.35 1.25 15.28
CA SER A 94 1.75 1.57 16.58
C SER A 94 0.44 2.36 16.50
N ASP A 95 0.02 2.78 15.31
CA ASP A 95 -1.26 3.46 15.10
C ASP A 95 -2.42 2.44 15.10
N PRO A 96 -3.39 2.53 16.05
CA PRO A 96 -4.51 1.60 16.13
C PRO A 96 -5.35 1.52 14.85
N ARG A 97 -5.38 2.61 14.06
CA ARG A 97 -6.12 2.69 12.80
C ARG A 97 -5.54 1.78 11.72
N LEU A 98 -4.31 1.32 11.87
CA LEU A 98 -3.71 0.39 10.93
C LEU A 98 -4.46 -0.94 10.88
N SER A 99 -5.08 -1.35 11.99
CA SER A 99 -5.93 -2.53 12.08
C SER A 99 -7.16 -2.48 11.17
N LEU A 100 -7.56 -1.30 10.71
CA LEU A 100 -8.62 -1.14 9.71
C LEU A 100 -8.20 -1.59 8.31
N PHE A 101 -6.91 -1.66 8.00
CA PHE A 101 -6.38 -1.91 6.66
C PHE A 101 -5.59 -3.21 6.55
N LEU A 102 -5.04 -3.69 7.66
CA LEU A 102 -4.29 -4.93 7.72
C LEU A 102 -5.05 -5.96 8.55
N ASP A 103 -5.03 -7.21 8.09
CA ASP A 103 -5.48 -8.32 8.91
C ASP A 103 -4.44 -8.68 9.98
N ASP A 104 -4.86 -9.46 10.98
CA ASP A 104 -4.01 -9.82 12.12
C ASP A 104 -2.76 -10.63 11.70
N LYS A 105 -2.82 -11.36 10.57
CA LYS A 105 -1.69 -12.09 10.03
C LYS A 105 -0.67 -11.15 9.41
N GLN A 106 -1.14 -10.23 8.58
CA GLN A 106 -0.32 -9.21 7.93
C GLN A 106 0.35 -8.30 8.97
N GLN A 107 -0.39 -7.90 10.01
CA GLN A 107 0.14 -7.08 11.07
C GLN A 107 1.27 -7.80 11.84
N ARG A 108 1.05 -9.04 12.27
CA ARG A 108 2.08 -9.86 12.95
C ARG A 108 3.30 -10.12 12.08
N GLU A 109 3.12 -10.35 10.78
CA GLU A 109 4.22 -10.56 9.85
C GLU A 109 5.07 -9.29 9.69
N LEU A 110 4.42 -8.14 9.60
CA LEU A 110 5.08 -6.84 9.52
C LEU A 110 5.83 -6.51 10.81
N GLU A 111 5.22 -6.74 11.97
CA GLU A 111 5.85 -6.58 13.30
C GLU A 111 7.11 -7.44 13.42
N ARG A 112 7.04 -8.71 12.99
CA ARG A 112 8.18 -9.63 12.98
C ARG A 112 9.32 -9.13 12.08
N CYS A 113 8.98 -8.64 10.88
CA CYS A 113 9.98 -8.10 9.95
C CYS A 113 10.71 -6.87 10.49
N LEU A 114 10.09 -6.16 11.41
CA LEU A 114 10.61 -4.92 11.99
C LEU A 114 11.00 -5.05 13.47
N GLU A 115 11.10 -6.28 14.00
CA GLU A 115 11.37 -6.54 15.42
C GLU A 115 12.63 -5.83 15.91
N HIS A 116 13.72 -5.92 15.15
CA HIS A 116 15.02 -5.35 15.51
C HIS A 116 15.23 -3.90 15.02
N VAL A 117 14.18 -3.27 14.50
CA VAL A 117 14.24 -1.90 13.98
C VAL A 117 13.74 -0.96 15.06
N PRO A 118 14.52 0.06 15.49
CA PRO A 118 14.02 1.07 16.40
C PRO A 118 12.96 1.93 15.68
N PRO A 119 11.85 2.30 16.34
CA PRO A 119 10.88 3.24 15.76
C PRO A 119 11.52 4.63 15.59
N LEU A 120 11.01 5.44 14.66
CA LEU A 120 11.43 6.82 14.50
C LEU A 120 10.93 7.70 15.67
N TYR A 121 9.75 7.39 16.16
CA TYR A 121 9.12 7.94 17.36
C TYR A 121 8.15 6.91 17.92
N ASP A 122 7.89 6.98 19.22
CA ASP A 122 6.84 6.21 19.89
C ASP A 122 5.66 7.12 20.23
N ASN A 123 4.44 6.60 20.22
CA ASN A 123 3.26 7.37 20.59
C ASN A 123 3.31 7.86 22.05
N SER A 124 4.04 7.18 22.91
CA SER A 124 4.28 7.59 24.29
C SER A 124 5.20 8.82 24.44
N ASP A 125 5.92 9.19 23.38
CA ASP A 125 6.75 10.40 23.35
C ASP A 125 5.88 11.68 23.30
N PHE A 126 4.59 11.55 22.97
CA PHE A 126 3.68 12.66 22.78
C PHE A 126 2.52 12.61 23.78
N TYR A 127 2.15 13.78 24.32
CA TYR A 127 0.94 13.96 25.09
C TYR A 127 -0.12 14.67 24.26
N TYR A 128 -1.22 13.97 24.00
CA TYR A 128 -2.36 14.49 23.25
C TYR A 128 -3.36 15.10 24.23
N PHE A 129 -3.28 16.41 24.46
CA PHE A 129 -4.08 17.10 25.49
C PHE A 129 -5.55 17.31 25.12
N ASP A 130 -5.90 17.24 23.83
CA ASP A 130 -7.25 17.48 23.29
C ASP A 130 -7.91 16.22 22.69
N GLN A 131 -7.33 15.05 22.93
CA GLN A 131 -7.87 13.78 22.47
C GLN A 131 -8.76 13.14 23.54
N TYR A 132 -10.00 12.78 23.16
CA TYR A 132 -10.88 12.00 24.02
C TYR A 132 -10.48 10.54 24.04
N LYS A 133 -10.72 9.85 25.18
CA LYS A 133 -10.33 8.43 25.35
C LYS A 133 -11.37 7.43 24.81
N ASP A 134 -12.48 7.89 24.27
CA ASP A 134 -13.61 7.08 23.83
C ASP A 134 -13.68 6.95 22.30
N GLY A 135 -12.53 6.77 21.67
CA GLY A 135 -12.37 6.57 20.24
C GLY A 135 -13.15 5.37 19.68
N ASP A 136 -13.16 5.23 18.38
CA ASP A 136 -13.82 4.11 17.71
C ASP A 136 -13.14 2.77 18.01
N PRO A 137 -13.89 1.66 18.07
CA PRO A 137 -13.35 0.35 18.42
C PRO A 137 -12.69 -0.33 17.21
N TYR A 138 -11.57 0.21 16.70
CA TYR A 138 -10.89 -0.23 15.47
C TYR A 138 -10.53 -1.72 15.43
N HIS A 139 -10.38 -2.35 16.60
CA HIS A 139 -9.97 -3.75 16.71
C HIS A 139 -11.14 -4.73 16.62
N THR A 140 -12.40 -4.27 16.72
CA THR A 140 -13.54 -5.17 16.67
C THR A 140 -13.82 -5.61 15.23
N PRO A 141 -14.06 -6.90 14.98
CA PRO A 141 -14.31 -7.41 13.63
C PRO A 141 -15.50 -6.72 12.95
N GLU A 142 -16.58 -6.48 13.70
CA GLU A 142 -17.79 -5.82 13.20
C GLU A 142 -17.52 -4.40 12.71
N TYR A 143 -16.76 -3.62 13.51
CA TYR A 143 -16.38 -2.26 13.11
C TYR A 143 -15.54 -2.26 11.82
N ARG A 144 -14.57 -3.17 11.73
CA ARG A 144 -13.71 -3.32 10.55
C ARG A 144 -14.52 -3.68 9.30
N GLU A 145 -15.47 -4.60 9.43
CA GLU A 145 -16.36 -5.00 8.33
C GLU A 145 -17.23 -3.84 7.86
N HIS A 146 -17.84 -3.10 8.79
CA HIS A 146 -18.62 -1.90 8.46
C HIS A 146 -17.75 -0.84 7.78
N PHE A 147 -16.56 -0.58 8.32
CA PHE A 147 -15.61 0.37 7.74
C PHE A 147 -15.24 0.00 6.29
N HIS A 148 -14.90 -1.26 6.03
CA HIS A 148 -14.57 -1.74 4.69
C HIS A 148 -15.77 -1.66 3.74
N THR A 149 -16.96 -2.02 4.21
CA THR A 149 -18.20 -1.94 3.42
C THR A 149 -18.47 -0.51 2.99
N ILE A 150 -18.38 0.44 3.91
CA ILE A 150 -18.56 1.87 3.63
C ILE A 150 -17.49 2.39 2.68
N LEU A 151 -16.22 2.05 2.91
CA LEU A 151 -15.12 2.50 2.06
C LEU A 151 -15.23 1.97 0.63
N THR A 152 -15.66 0.72 0.48
CA THR A 152 -15.92 0.10 -0.83
C THR A 152 -17.10 0.78 -1.53
N ALA A 153 -18.18 1.05 -0.80
CA ALA A 153 -19.34 1.73 -1.37
C ALA A 153 -19.01 3.16 -1.83
N ILE A 154 -18.15 3.89 -1.10
CA ILE A 154 -17.66 5.21 -1.53
C ILE A 154 -16.86 5.08 -2.84
N ARG A 155 -15.93 4.11 -2.93
CA ARG A 155 -15.06 3.92 -4.09
C ARG A 155 -15.83 3.50 -5.35
N GLU A 156 -16.86 2.70 -5.17
CA GLU A 156 -17.66 2.13 -6.26
C GLU A 156 -18.96 2.90 -6.52
N ASN A 157 -19.18 4.02 -5.80
CA ASN A 157 -20.41 4.83 -5.88
C ASN A 157 -21.69 4.00 -5.66
N ARG A 158 -21.67 3.10 -4.67
CA ARG A 158 -22.81 2.25 -4.31
C ARG A 158 -23.66 2.89 -3.22
N VAL A 159 -24.96 2.62 -3.28
CA VAL A 159 -25.92 2.95 -2.23
C VAL A 159 -25.89 1.85 -1.17
N LEU A 160 -26.00 2.24 0.10
CA LEU A 160 -26.08 1.34 1.25
C LEU A 160 -27.42 1.48 1.97
N LEU A 161 -27.87 0.37 2.54
CA LEU A 161 -28.95 0.36 3.51
C LEU A 161 -28.32 0.31 4.90
N VAL A 162 -28.41 1.41 5.66
CA VAL A 162 -27.76 1.55 6.97
C VAL A 162 -28.80 1.51 8.07
N ALA A 163 -28.69 0.53 8.97
CA ALA A 163 -29.42 0.50 10.23
C ALA A 163 -28.62 1.31 11.27
N TYR A 164 -29.14 2.44 11.67
CA TYR A 164 -28.49 3.37 12.60
C TYR A 164 -29.27 3.44 13.91
N GLU A 165 -28.59 3.20 15.01
CA GLU A 165 -29.14 3.35 16.35
C GLU A 165 -28.87 4.75 16.91
N GLY A 166 -29.91 5.54 17.01
CA GLY A 166 -29.81 6.91 17.55
C GLY A 166 -29.78 6.96 19.07
N LYS A 167 -29.50 8.15 19.65
CA LYS A 167 -29.39 8.41 21.11
C LYS A 167 -30.57 7.93 21.97
N LYS A 168 -31.72 7.62 21.39
CA LYS A 168 -32.91 7.12 22.10
C LYS A 168 -33.13 5.62 21.94
N MET A 169 -32.09 4.86 21.60
CA MET A 169 -32.16 3.41 21.33
C MET A 169 -33.22 3.03 20.27
N ARG A 170 -33.50 3.92 19.35
CA ARG A 170 -34.38 3.66 18.21
C ARG A 170 -33.52 3.41 16.99
N THR A 171 -33.65 2.23 16.43
CA THR A 171 -33.01 1.87 15.17
C THR A 171 -33.82 2.47 14.02
N HIS A 172 -33.15 3.24 13.19
CA HIS A 172 -33.71 3.77 11.97
C HIS A 172 -32.91 3.21 10.79
N THR A 173 -33.62 2.80 9.76
CA THR A 173 -32.98 2.32 8.52
C THR A 173 -33.03 3.43 7.48
N TYR A 174 -31.86 3.74 6.92
CA TYR A 174 -31.69 4.76 5.90
C TYR A 174 -31.07 4.17 4.65
N GLU A 175 -31.61 4.55 3.49
CA GLU A 175 -30.93 4.37 2.22
C GLU A 175 -29.99 5.55 2.01
N VAL A 176 -28.69 5.30 1.92
CA VAL A 176 -27.67 6.34 1.88
C VAL A 176 -26.72 6.14 0.71
N ALA A 177 -26.37 7.23 0.04
CA ALA A 177 -25.26 7.27 -0.92
C ALA A 177 -24.03 7.87 -0.22
N PRO A 178 -23.10 7.05 0.26
CA PRO A 178 -21.91 7.51 0.95
C PRO A 178 -20.95 8.17 -0.03
N TYR A 179 -20.33 9.30 0.35
CA TYR A 179 -19.35 9.96 -0.52
C TYR A 179 -18.03 10.29 0.17
N GLN A 180 -17.98 10.29 1.51
CA GLN A 180 -16.76 10.60 2.25
C GLN A 180 -16.80 10.05 3.67
N LEU A 181 -15.64 9.57 4.15
CA LEU A 181 -15.38 9.35 5.57
C LEU A 181 -14.58 10.55 6.10
N GLN A 182 -15.03 11.16 7.19
CA GLN A 182 -14.31 12.17 7.92
C GLN A 182 -13.76 11.61 9.22
N TYR A 183 -12.53 11.92 9.53
CA TYR A 183 -11.88 11.53 10.78
C TYR A 183 -11.72 12.75 11.70
N SER A 184 -12.18 12.62 12.94
CA SER A 184 -11.98 13.60 14.01
C SER A 184 -10.80 13.17 14.86
N SER A 185 -9.67 13.86 14.77
CA SER A 185 -8.49 13.59 15.61
C SER A 185 -8.79 13.82 17.10
N LYS A 186 -9.66 14.77 17.41
CA LYS A 186 -10.08 15.10 18.77
C LYS A 186 -10.88 13.96 19.41
N ASP A 187 -11.86 13.44 18.68
CA ASP A 187 -12.78 12.41 19.19
C ASP A 187 -12.25 11.00 18.91
N ASP A 188 -11.21 10.88 18.11
CA ASP A 188 -10.68 9.62 17.57
C ASP A 188 -11.77 8.75 16.91
N LYS A 189 -12.61 9.39 16.09
CA LYS A 189 -13.80 8.77 15.49
C LYS A 189 -13.95 9.09 14.01
N PHE A 190 -14.46 8.11 13.29
CA PHE A 190 -14.90 8.31 11.91
C PHE A 190 -16.37 8.72 11.85
N ARG A 191 -16.68 9.55 10.85
CA ARG A 191 -18.03 10.03 10.54
C ARG A 191 -18.32 9.77 9.07
N LEU A 192 -19.48 9.20 8.77
CA LEU A 192 -19.92 8.98 7.40
C LEU A 192 -20.67 10.22 6.88
N CYS A 193 -20.13 10.84 5.85
CA CYS A 193 -20.84 11.84 5.06
C CYS A 193 -21.56 11.17 3.90
N CYS A 194 -22.85 11.36 3.81
CA CYS A 194 -23.71 10.70 2.81
C CYS A 194 -24.85 11.59 2.33
N LEU A 195 -25.41 11.22 1.21
CA LEU A 195 -26.73 11.68 0.79
C LEU A 195 -27.77 10.67 1.31
N MET A 196 -28.70 11.11 2.13
CA MET A 196 -29.75 10.27 2.69
C MET A 196 -31.03 10.45 1.88
N HIS A 197 -31.66 9.34 1.50
CA HIS A 197 -32.96 9.37 0.86
C HIS A 197 -34.04 9.54 1.94
N TYR A 198 -34.72 10.65 1.91
CA TYR A 198 -35.81 10.95 2.85
C TYR A 198 -36.99 11.60 2.12
N ARG A 199 -38.18 11.01 2.23
CA ARG A 199 -39.42 11.51 1.62
C ARG A 199 -39.33 11.85 0.13
N GLY A 200 -38.63 11.00 -0.64
CA GLY A 200 -38.48 11.18 -2.09
C GLY A 200 -37.36 12.15 -2.53
N HIS A 201 -36.59 12.70 -1.60
CA HIS A 201 -35.47 13.60 -1.89
C HIS A 201 -34.18 13.14 -1.23
N PHE A 202 -33.05 13.41 -1.88
CA PHE A 202 -31.73 13.20 -1.29
C PHE A 202 -31.31 14.46 -0.51
N CYS A 203 -31.02 14.30 0.78
CA CYS A 203 -30.51 15.34 1.66
C CYS A 203 -29.10 15.00 2.13
N LYS A 204 -28.24 16.01 2.27
CA LYS A 204 -26.94 15.82 2.90
C LYS A 204 -27.12 15.43 4.37
N GLY A 205 -26.44 14.39 4.79
CA GLY A 205 -26.43 13.93 6.16
C GLY A 205 -25.04 13.53 6.62
N THR A 206 -24.84 13.49 7.92
CA THR A 206 -23.66 12.95 8.56
C THR A 206 -24.12 11.96 9.61
N LEU A 207 -23.71 10.70 9.47
CA LEU A 207 -23.92 9.66 10.47
C LEU A 207 -22.69 9.60 11.36
N LEU A 208 -22.93 9.69 12.65
CA LEU A 208 -21.93 9.52 13.70
C LEU A 208 -21.93 8.04 14.11
N ASN A 209 -20.75 7.53 14.37
CA ASN A 209 -20.61 6.24 14.98
C ASN A 209 -20.82 6.34 16.48
#